data_049adc0926e6c9fbd135bd63146212fd
#
_entry.id   049adc0926e6c9fbd135bd63146212fd
#
_cell.length_a   1.000
_cell.length_b   1.000
_cell.length_c   1.000
_cell.angle_alpha   90.00
_cell.angle_beta   90.00
_cell.angle_gamma   90.00
#
_symmetry.space_group_name_H-M   'P 1'
#
loop_
_entity.id
_entity.type
_entity.pdbx_description
1 polymer ?
#
loop_
_entity_poly.entity_id
_entity_poly.type
_entity_poly.pdbx_seq_one_letter_code
_entity_poly.pdbx_strand_id
1 'polypeptide(L)'
;MEKVILSAENLTKIYSKKSSANNSVLALNKLNLKVKHGEIFGLLGPNGAGKTTFINILGGLVEKTSGKVDVWGFDLDKNPRQVKASIGIVPQEVNLDAFFSPRKLLELQAGLFGVKEKDRITDLILKMVSLDKQANSYARSLSGGMKRRLLIAKAMVHQPPLLVLDE
;
A
#
# COMPACT_ATOMS: atom_id res chain seq x y z
N MET A 1 25.10 6.48 8.71
CA MET A 1 23.81 6.36 9.41
C MET A 1 22.87 5.51 8.56
N GLU A 2 22.30 4.45 9.12
CA GLU A 2 21.30 3.65 8.41
C GLU A 2 20.04 4.50 8.16
N LYS A 3 19.63 4.58 6.90
CA LYS A 3 18.47 5.40 6.49
C LYS A 3 17.17 4.69 6.87
N VAL A 4 16.36 5.30 7.74
CA VAL A 4 14.99 4.83 8.07
C VAL A 4 14.06 5.18 6.92
N ILE A 5 13.27 4.19 6.45
CA ILE A 5 12.29 4.38 5.37
C ILE A 5 10.88 4.61 5.90
N LEU A 6 10.56 4.03 7.06
CA LEU A 6 9.28 4.16 7.74
C LEU A 6 9.50 4.29 9.23
N SER A 7 8.92 5.28 9.86
CA SER A 7 8.83 5.37 11.31
C SER A 7 7.41 5.69 11.77
N ALA A 8 7.02 5.06 12.87
CA ALA A 8 5.82 5.40 13.62
C ALA A 8 6.22 5.63 15.08
N GLU A 9 5.74 6.72 15.67
CA GLU A 9 6.05 7.10 17.05
C GLU A 9 4.73 7.35 17.81
N ASN A 10 4.51 6.57 18.88
CA ASN A 10 3.29 6.61 19.73
C ASN A 10 2.00 6.60 18.90
N LEU A 11 2.00 5.89 17.77
CA LEU A 11 0.86 5.87 16.85
C LEU A 11 -0.33 5.20 17.52
N THR A 12 -1.44 5.95 17.63
CA THR A 12 -2.66 5.51 18.27
C THR A 12 -3.84 5.66 17.33
N LYS A 13 -4.70 4.65 17.27
CA LYS A 13 -5.99 4.70 16.59
C LYS A 13 -7.10 4.19 17.47
N ILE A 14 -8.09 5.05 17.70
CA ILE A 14 -9.34 4.73 18.38
C ILE A 14 -10.49 4.90 17.38
N TYR A 15 -11.30 3.86 17.21
CA TYR A 15 -12.55 3.95 16.47
C TYR A 15 -13.69 4.22 17.46
N SER A 16 -14.39 5.33 17.26
CA SER A 16 -15.58 5.68 18.05
C SER A 16 -16.84 5.45 17.22
N LYS A 17 -17.85 4.76 17.77
CA LYS A 17 -19.19 4.73 17.16
C LYS A 17 -19.96 5.98 17.57
N LYS A 18 -20.46 6.74 16.60
CA LYS A 18 -21.24 7.98 16.82
C LYS A 18 -22.50 7.83 17.69
N SER A 19 -22.97 6.60 17.93
CA SER A 19 -24.26 6.33 18.61
C SER A 19 -24.16 5.91 20.09
N SER A 20 -22.96 5.76 20.65
CA SER A 20 -22.81 5.39 22.08
C SER A 20 -21.43 5.80 22.58
N ALA A 21 -21.40 6.68 23.58
CA ALA A 21 -20.15 7.14 24.20
C ALA A 21 -19.28 6.02 24.81
N ASN A 22 -19.83 4.82 25.00
CA ASN A 22 -19.16 3.68 25.64
C ASN A 22 -18.61 2.61 24.68
N ASN A 23 -18.67 2.78 23.34
CA ASN A 23 -18.21 1.78 22.38
C ASN A 23 -17.05 2.29 21.52
N SER A 24 -15.95 2.68 22.14
CA SER A 24 -14.70 2.96 21.46
C SER A 24 -13.84 1.68 21.39
N VAL A 25 -13.25 1.43 20.21
CA VAL A 25 -12.30 0.31 20.00
C VAL A 25 -10.91 0.89 19.83
N LEU A 26 -10.01 0.55 20.73
CA LEU A 26 -8.59 0.88 20.62
C LEU A 26 -7.94 -0.10 19.65
N ALA A 27 -7.69 0.32 18.41
CA ALA A 27 -7.11 -0.53 17.36
C ALA A 27 -5.58 -0.47 17.33
N LEU A 28 -4.99 0.68 17.66
CA LEU A 28 -3.54 0.84 17.84
C LEU A 28 -3.28 1.60 19.13
N ASN A 29 -2.40 1.06 19.97
CA ASN A 29 -2.04 1.64 21.26
C ASN A 29 -0.56 2.02 21.27
N LYS A 30 -0.25 3.29 21.03
CA LYS A 30 1.10 3.86 21.07
C LYS A 30 2.13 3.00 20.34
N LEU A 31 1.79 2.53 19.12
CA LEU A 31 2.68 1.74 18.29
C LEU A 31 3.96 2.54 17.99
N ASN A 32 5.10 1.91 18.28
CA ASN A 32 6.41 2.41 17.90
C ASN A 32 7.08 1.40 16.97
N LEU A 33 7.48 1.86 15.78
CA LEU A 33 8.03 1.02 14.72
C LEU A 33 9.05 1.81 13.92
N LYS A 34 10.15 1.15 13.52
CA LYS A 34 11.11 1.71 12.55
C LYS A 34 11.51 0.60 11.59
N VAL A 35 11.44 0.90 10.29
CA VAL A 35 11.89 0.03 9.20
C VAL A 35 13.03 0.74 8.47
N LYS A 36 14.12 0.04 8.23
CA LYS A 36 15.31 0.58 7.55
C LYS A 36 15.19 0.41 6.03
N HIS A 37 15.91 1.21 5.30
CA HIS A 37 16.03 1.07 3.85
C HIS A 37 16.71 -0.25 3.49
N GLY A 38 16.13 -0.97 2.51
CA GLY A 38 16.64 -2.27 2.06
C GLY A 38 16.33 -3.45 2.99
N GLU A 39 15.50 -3.23 4.03
CA GLU A 39 15.07 -4.26 4.98
C GLU A 39 13.78 -4.94 4.50
N ILE A 40 13.68 -6.25 4.74
CA ILE A 40 12.41 -7.00 4.68
C ILE A 40 11.89 -7.10 6.11
N PHE A 41 10.80 -6.42 6.39
CA PHE A 41 10.21 -6.35 7.72
C PHE A 41 8.88 -7.13 7.79
N GLY A 42 8.77 -8.06 8.74
CA GLY A 42 7.55 -8.83 8.99
C GLY A 42 6.72 -8.24 10.12
N LEU A 43 5.49 -7.80 9.81
CA LEU A 43 4.52 -7.35 10.80
C LEU A 43 3.60 -8.52 11.18
N LEU A 44 3.89 -9.18 12.30
CA LEU A 44 3.16 -10.36 12.76
C LEU A 44 2.22 -10.04 13.92
N GLY A 45 1.13 -10.76 14.01
CA GLY A 45 0.16 -10.63 15.11
C GLY A 45 -1.16 -11.34 14.79
N PRO A 46 -1.99 -11.64 15.80
CA PRO A 46 -3.30 -12.26 15.61
C PRO A 46 -4.27 -11.35 14.84
N ASN A 47 -5.40 -11.92 14.40
CA ASN A 47 -6.48 -11.14 13.83
C ASN A 47 -6.98 -10.13 14.87
N GLY A 48 -7.24 -8.89 14.42
CA GLY A 48 -7.60 -7.79 15.32
C GLY A 48 -6.42 -7.07 16.00
N ALA A 49 -5.17 -7.49 15.78
CA ALA A 49 -3.99 -6.81 16.36
C ALA A 49 -3.69 -5.43 15.78
N GLY A 50 -4.50 -4.93 14.83
CA GLY A 50 -4.33 -3.61 14.24
C GLY A 50 -3.45 -3.54 13.00
N LYS A 51 -2.96 -4.67 12.45
CA LYS A 51 -2.10 -4.72 11.25
C LYS A 51 -2.71 -3.96 10.08
N THR A 52 -3.92 -4.34 9.66
CA THR A 52 -4.64 -3.68 8.56
C THR A 52 -5.00 -2.23 8.89
N THR A 53 -5.28 -1.89 10.17
CA THR A 53 -5.46 -0.50 10.59
C THR A 53 -4.21 0.33 10.36
N PHE A 54 -3.04 -0.20 10.70
CA PHE A 54 -1.77 0.46 10.46
C PHE A 54 -1.52 0.67 8.96
N ILE A 55 -1.70 -0.38 8.15
CA ILE A 55 -1.56 -0.30 6.68
C ILE A 55 -2.52 0.73 6.09
N ASN A 56 -3.78 0.76 6.54
CA ASN A 56 -4.78 1.73 6.09
C ASN A 56 -4.42 3.17 6.48
N ILE A 57 -3.75 3.38 7.61
CA ILE A 57 -3.22 4.70 7.98
C ILE A 57 -2.12 5.12 7.02
N LEU A 58 -1.18 4.23 6.69
CA LEU A 58 -0.11 4.48 5.72
C LEU A 58 -0.68 4.82 4.32
N GLY A 59 -1.72 4.11 3.90
CA GLY A 59 -2.45 4.35 2.64
C GLY A 59 -3.32 5.62 2.64
N GLY A 60 -3.50 6.24 3.81
CA GLY A 60 -4.39 7.40 3.99
C GLY A 60 -5.87 7.08 3.80
N LEU A 61 -6.27 5.83 4.04
CA LEU A 61 -7.68 5.38 4.07
C LEU A 61 -8.29 5.56 5.47
N VAL A 62 -7.46 5.59 6.50
CA VAL A 62 -7.84 5.78 7.91
C VAL A 62 -6.98 6.89 8.50
N GLU A 63 -7.61 7.86 9.13
CA GLU A 63 -6.92 8.89 9.90
C GLU A 63 -6.50 8.33 11.26
N LYS A 64 -5.26 8.58 11.68
CA LYS A 64 -4.79 8.27 13.03
C LYS A 64 -5.46 9.16 14.07
N THR A 65 -5.56 8.70 15.31
CA THR A 65 -6.06 9.52 16.42
C THR A 65 -4.95 10.40 17.00
N SER A 66 -3.74 9.85 17.15
CA SER A 66 -2.56 10.59 17.64
C SER A 66 -1.27 9.86 17.25
N GLY A 67 -0.13 10.46 17.59
CA GLY A 67 1.19 9.94 17.24
C GLY A 67 1.69 10.50 15.92
N LYS A 68 2.90 10.10 15.52
CA LYS A 68 3.57 10.59 14.31
C LYS A 68 3.92 9.43 13.39
N VAL A 69 3.80 9.65 12.07
CA VAL A 69 4.24 8.70 11.04
C VAL A 69 5.05 9.47 10.00
N ASP A 70 6.21 8.93 9.68
CA ASP A 70 7.08 9.44 8.63
C ASP A 70 7.40 8.32 7.64
N VAL A 71 7.32 8.61 6.35
CA VAL A 71 7.67 7.67 5.28
C VAL A 71 8.58 8.37 4.29
N TRP A 72 9.75 7.81 4.07
CA TRP A 72 10.76 8.34 3.15
C TRP A 72 11.18 9.79 3.46
N GLY A 73 11.09 10.21 4.74
CA GLY A 73 11.36 11.59 5.18
C GLY A 73 10.17 12.54 5.04
N PHE A 74 8.99 12.04 4.67
CA PHE A 74 7.76 12.82 4.58
C PHE A 74 6.85 12.52 5.77
N ASP A 75 6.49 13.54 6.51
CA ASP A 75 5.51 13.48 7.60
C ASP A 75 4.09 13.26 7.01
N LEU A 76 3.37 12.27 7.52
CA LEU A 76 2.05 11.88 7.01
C LEU A 76 1.01 13.00 7.11
N ASP A 77 1.06 13.82 8.16
CA ASP A 77 0.09 14.90 8.37
C ASP A 77 0.39 16.12 7.47
N LYS A 78 1.67 16.40 7.26
CA LYS A 78 2.11 17.57 6.49
C LYS A 78 2.20 17.30 4.99
N ASN A 79 2.57 16.08 4.63
CA ASN A 79 2.90 15.68 3.25
C ASN A 79 2.15 14.42 2.80
N PRO A 80 0.81 14.32 2.96
CA PRO A 80 0.08 13.07 2.71
C PRO A 80 0.18 12.58 1.26
N ARG A 81 0.31 13.48 0.29
CA ARG A 81 0.48 13.11 -1.14
C ARG A 81 1.84 12.46 -1.40
N GLN A 82 2.91 13.03 -0.84
CA GLN A 82 4.28 12.50 -0.96
C GLN A 82 4.40 11.15 -0.26
N VAL A 83 3.78 10.99 0.93
CA VAL A 83 3.70 9.70 1.62
C VAL A 83 3.02 8.66 0.74
N LYS A 84 1.84 8.96 0.17
CA LYS A 84 1.13 8.04 -0.75
C LYS A 84 1.97 7.69 -1.99
N ALA A 85 2.68 8.65 -2.55
CA ALA A 85 3.57 8.41 -3.69
C ALA A 85 4.80 7.57 -3.34
N SER A 86 5.18 7.52 -2.06
CA SER A 86 6.32 6.74 -1.57
C SER A 86 5.96 5.32 -1.14
N ILE A 87 4.68 4.93 -1.25
CA ILE A 87 4.21 3.61 -0.79
C ILE A 87 3.45 2.90 -1.91
N GLY A 88 3.80 1.66 -2.17
CA GLY A 88 2.97 0.71 -2.91
C GLY A 88 2.27 -0.23 -1.93
N ILE A 89 0.95 -0.33 -1.97
CA ILE A 89 0.20 -1.22 -1.10
C ILE A 89 -0.48 -2.30 -1.94
N VAL A 90 -0.24 -3.55 -1.60
CA VAL A 90 -0.93 -4.73 -2.14
C VAL A 90 -1.97 -5.16 -1.11
N PRO A 91 -3.27 -4.96 -1.40
CA PRO A 91 -4.33 -5.32 -0.46
C PRO A 91 -4.51 -6.84 -0.35
N GLN A 92 -5.09 -7.29 0.74
CA GLN A 92 -5.45 -8.69 0.97
C GLN A 92 -6.46 -9.20 -0.08
N GLU A 93 -7.48 -8.39 -0.38
CA GLU A 93 -8.51 -8.74 -1.36
C GLU A 93 -8.09 -8.43 -2.80
N VAL A 94 -8.42 -9.35 -3.70
CA VAL A 94 -8.17 -9.19 -5.13
C VAL A 94 -9.29 -8.35 -5.77
N ASN A 95 -9.11 -7.04 -5.77
CA ASN A 95 -10.05 -6.10 -6.35
C ASN A 95 -9.46 -5.53 -7.67
N LEU A 96 -9.79 -6.17 -8.78
CA LEU A 96 -9.36 -5.79 -10.12
C LEU A 96 -10.58 -5.59 -11.02
N ASP A 97 -10.57 -4.56 -11.85
CA ASP A 97 -11.57 -4.42 -12.89
C ASP A 97 -11.45 -5.56 -13.91
N ALA A 98 -12.51 -6.33 -14.02
CA ALA A 98 -12.57 -7.56 -14.80
C ALA A 98 -12.43 -7.33 -16.32
N PHE A 99 -12.78 -6.13 -16.79
CA PHE A 99 -12.88 -5.77 -18.21
C PHE A 99 -11.66 -5.08 -18.76
N PHE A 100 -10.72 -4.66 -17.91
CA PHE A 100 -9.44 -4.13 -18.36
C PHE A 100 -8.38 -5.22 -18.48
N SER A 101 -7.42 -4.99 -19.38
CA SER A 101 -6.23 -5.83 -19.47
C SER A 101 -5.20 -5.44 -18.40
N PRO A 102 -4.26 -6.36 -18.03
CA PRO A 102 -3.14 -6.04 -17.16
C PRO A 102 -2.40 -4.77 -17.56
N ARG A 103 -2.05 -4.64 -18.85
CA ARG A 103 -1.41 -3.44 -19.39
C ARG A 103 -2.24 -2.18 -19.07
N LYS A 104 -3.52 -2.19 -19.42
CA LYS A 104 -4.39 -1.03 -19.23
C LYS A 104 -4.52 -0.65 -17.76
N LEU A 105 -4.62 -1.64 -16.86
CA LEU A 105 -4.68 -1.39 -15.41
C LEU A 105 -3.38 -0.75 -14.88
N LEU A 106 -2.21 -1.18 -15.36
CA LEU A 106 -0.93 -0.58 -14.97
C LEU A 106 -0.79 0.83 -15.53
N GLU A 107 -1.17 1.06 -16.79
CA GLU A 107 -1.12 2.38 -17.42
C GLU A 107 -2.04 3.39 -16.70
N LEU A 108 -3.25 2.98 -16.34
CA LEU A 108 -4.16 3.81 -15.56
C LEU A 108 -3.58 4.12 -14.17
N GLN A 109 -3.03 3.11 -13.49
CA GLN A 109 -2.41 3.29 -12.18
C GLN A 109 -1.21 4.24 -12.24
N ALA A 110 -0.33 4.08 -13.24
CA ALA A 110 0.80 4.98 -13.46
C ALA A 110 0.33 6.44 -13.67
N GLY A 111 -0.73 6.62 -14.48
CA GLY A 111 -1.34 7.92 -14.70
C GLY A 111 -1.90 8.56 -13.43
N LEU A 112 -2.55 7.79 -12.55
CA LEU A 112 -3.06 8.28 -11.26
C LEU A 112 -1.94 8.78 -10.34
N PHE A 113 -0.75 8.18 -10.41
CA PHE A 113 0.45 8.64 -9.70
C PHE A 113 1.25 9.72 -10.47
N GLY A 114 0.75 10.18 -11.61
CA GLY A 114 1.39 11.25 -12.39
C GLY A 114 2.64 10.81 -13.15
N VAL A 115 2.86 9.49 -13.35
CA VAL A 115 3.99 8.98 -14.14
C VAL A 115 3.75 9.29 -15.62
N LYS A 116 4.62 10.11 -16.21
CA LYS A 116 4.53 10.47 -17.63
C LYS A 116 4.70 9.23 -18.51
N GLU A 117 4.03 9.19 -19.66
CA GLU A 117 4.05 8.02 -20.54
C GLU A 117 5.47 7.54 -20.88
N LYS A 118 6.37 8.46 -21.19
CA LYS A 118 7.78 8.16 -21.52
C LYS A 118 8.58 7.52 -20.37
N ASP A 119 8.13 7.71 -19.12
CA ASP A 119 8.80 7.25 -17.92
C ASP A 119 8.14 5.98 -17.34
N ARG A 120 7.10 5.45 -18.01
CA ARG A 120 6.39 4.25 -17.58
C ARG A 120 7.19 3.00 -17.87
N ILE A 121 7.26 2.11 -16.92
CA ILE A 121 7.97 0.83 -16.99
C ILE A 121 7.01 -0.37 -17.06
N THR A 122 5.82 -0.17 -17.62
CA THR A 122 4.74 -1.16 -17.69
C THR A 122 5.21 -2.51 -18.24
N ASP A 123 5.93 -2.51 -19.37
CA ASP A 123 6.42 -3.75 -19.99
C ASP A 123 7.45 -4.48 -19.12
N LEU A 124 8.34 -3.74 -18.47
CA LEU A 124 9.30 -4.29 -17.55
C LEU A 124 8.59 -4.96 -16.36
N ILE A 125 7.63 -4.27 -15.74
CA ILE A 125 6.88 -4.82 -14.61
C ILE A 125 6.08 -6.06 -15.02
N LEU A 126 5.40 -6.04 -16.17
CA LEU A 126 4.67 -7.21 -16.68
C LEU A 126 5.58 -8.43 -16.84
N LYS A 127 6.81 -8.24 -17.34
CA LYS A 127 7.81 -9.30 -17.41
C LYS A 127 8.25 -9.77 -16.03
N MET A 128 8.54 -8.87 -15.11
CA MET A 128 8.95 -9.20 -13.73
C MET A 128 7.93 -10.07 -13.00
N VAL A 129 6.64 -9.81 -13.20
CA VAL A 129 5.56 -10.60 -12.60
C VAL A 129 5.09 -11.75 -13.49
N SER A 130 5.76 -12.04 -14.62
CA SER A 130 5.43 -13.10 -15.57
C SER A 130 3.99 -13.01 -16.10
N LEU A 131 3.57 -11.82 -16.51
CA LEU A 131 2.27 -11.51 -17.13
C LEU A 131 2.40 -10.87 -18.52
N ASP A 132 3.57 -10.87 -19.10
CA ASP A 132 3.85 -10.33 -20.43
C ASP A 132 2.99 -10.99 -21.51
N LYS A 133 2.81 -12.31 -21.46
CA LYS A 133 1.95 -13.06 -22.39
C LYS A 133 0.46 -12.72 -22.25
N GLN A 134 0.01 -12.35 -21.07
CA GLN A 134 -1.37 -11.97 -20.77
C GLN A 134 -1.59 -10.45 -20.72
N ALA A 135 -0.60 -9.67 -21.13
CA ALA A 135 -0.61 -8.22 -21.03
C ALA A 135 -1.89 -7.57 -21.60
N ASN A 136 -2.44 -8.13 -22.68
CA ASN A 136 -3.59 -7.61 -23.40
C ASN A 136 -4.86 -8.47 -23.24
N SER A 137 -4.82 -9.54 -22.45
CA SER A 137 -6.00 -10.36 -22.13
C SER A 137 -6.87 -9.66 -21.08
N TYR A 138 -8.16 -9.96 -21.00
CA TYR A 138 -9.00 -9.42 -19.95
C TYR A 138 -8.60 -9.97 -18.57
N ALA A 139 -8.59 -9.12 -17.53
CA ALA A 139 -8.21 -9.52 -16.16
C ALA A 139 -9.14 -10.62 -15.60
N ARG A 140 -10.39 -10.72 -16.08
CA ARG A 140 -11.32 -11.81 -15.71
C ARG A 140 -10.79 -13.19 -16.10
N SER A 141 -10.00 -13.32 -17.17
CA SER A 141 -9.48 -14.60 -17.64
C SER A 141 -8.22 -15.06 -16.88
N LEU A 142 -7.67 -14.23 -16.01
CA LEU A 142 -6.49 -14.55 -15.23
C LEU A 142 -6.84 -15.52 -14.08
N SER A 143 -5.93 -16.46 -13.81
CA SER A 143 -6.02 -17.29 -12.61
C SER A 143 -5.87 -16.45 -11.32
N GLY A 144 -6.24 -17.00 -10.17
CA GLY A 144 -6.11 -16.31 -8.87
C GLY A 144 -4.66 -15.84 -8.61
N GLY A 145 -3.67 -16.71 -8.86
CA GLY A 145 -2.26 -16.37 -8.71
C GLY A 145 -1.81 -15.29 -9.68
N MET A 146 -2.30 -15.29 -10.94
CA MET A 146 -2.02 -14.22 -11.91
C MET A 146 -2.63 -12.88 -11.47
N LYS A 147 -3.84 -12.89 -10.94
CA LYS A 147 -4.49 -11.70 -10.37
C LYS A 147 -3.69 -11.14 -9.19
N ARG A 148 -3.18 -12.01 -8.31
CA ARG A 148 -2.35 -11.59 -7.18
C ARG A 148 -1.05 -10.95 -7.65
N ARG A 149 -0.38 -11.52 -8.65
CA ARG A 149 0.81 -10.93 -9.27
C ARG A 149 0.51 -9.57 -9.95
N LEU A 150 -0.67 -9.42 -10.55
CA LEU A 150 -1.08 -8.14 -11.13
C LEU A 150 -1.31 -7.05 -10.06
N LEU A 151 -1.83 -7.40 -8.86
CA LEU A 151 -1.92 -6.46 -7.74
C LEU A 151 -0.52 -5.98 -7.29
N ILE A 152 0.45 -6.89 -7.22
CA ILE A 152 1.84 -6.54 -6.91
C ILE A 152 2.38 -5.58 -7.99
N ALA A 153 2.17 -5.90 -9.27
CA ALA A 153 2.56 -5.04 -10.38
C ALA A 153 1.95 -3.63 -10.27
N LYS A 154 0.65 -3.54 -9.93
CA LYS A 154 -0.03 -2.25 -9.70
C LYS A 154 0.61 -1.43 -8.58
N ALA A 155 1.01 -2.08 -7.49
CA ALA A 155 1.65 -1.41 -6.36
C ALA A 155 3.07 -0.91 -6.70
N MET A 156 3.72 -1.50 -7.71
CA MET A 156 5.10 -1.17 -8.12
C MET A 156 5.18 -0.15 -9.25
N VAL A 157 4.10 0.11 -9.99
CA VAL A 157 4.13 0.84 -11.27
C VAL A 157 4.65 2.28 -11.15
N HIS A 158 4.52 2.91 -10.01
CA HIS A 158 5.04 4.24 -9.71
C HIS A 158 6.40 4.22 -8.99
N GLN A 159 7.05 3.04 -8.91
CA GLN A 159 8.38 2.81 -8.34
C GLN A 159 8.51 3.33 -6.88
N PRO A 160 7.61 2.95 -5.98
CA PRO A 160 7.66 3.42 -4.60
C PRO A 160 8.90 2.88 -3.87
N PRO A 161 9.55 3.66 -3.00
CA PRO A 161 10.64 3.17 -2.18
C PRO A 161 10.21 2.17 -1.09
N LEU A 162 8.92 2.12 -0.74
CA LEU A 162 8.35 1.18 0.24
C LEU A 162 7.21 0.37 -0.39
N LEU A 163 7.32 -0.95 -0.34
CA LEU A 163 6.24 -1.87 -0.72
C LEU A 163 5.66 -2.54 0.52
N VAL A 164 4.34 -2.49 0.67
CA VAL A 164 3.59 -3.11 1.77
C VAL A 164 2.68 -4.19 1.19
N LEU A 165 2.78 -5.40 1.73
CA LEU A 165 1.95 -6.55 1.36
C LEU A 165 1.03 -6.86 2.55
N ASP A 166 -0.29 -6.81 2.35
CA ASP A 166 -1.30 -7.18 3.34
C ASP A 166 -1.79 -8.60 2.99
N GLU A 167 -1.06 -9.62 3.52
CA GLU A 167 -1.24 -11.09 3.35
C GLU A 167 -1.27 -11.63 1.93
#